data_10a3f13fe2b218b4013a40c08822ce41
#
_entry.id   10a3f13fe2b218b4013a40c08822ce41
#
_cell.length_a   1.000
_cell.length_b   1.000
_cell.length_c   1.000
_cell.angle_alpha   90.00
_cell.angle_beta   90.00
_cell.angle_gamma   90.00
#
_symmetry.space_group_name_H-M   'P 1'
#
loop_
_entity.id
_entity.type
_entity.pdbx_description
1 polymer ?
#
loop_
_entity_poly.entity_id
_entity_poly.type
_entity_poly.pdbx_seq_one_letter_code
_entity_poly.pdbx_strand_id
1 'polypeptide(L)'
;AAIEAAMHANSNIFLIAQKDMETEEPTAQDLYAYGVISEIKQVLRVSEDLVKVLVEGKSRAKLLDLDASGKYLQADVRPAPVRGVAPDKRTQTEALVRSLKECFEEYLSYSPQISKDVVYNIVSSDNPLYLSEYMPANLLLKYEDKQTILQENSIPSRLEKLLLVMRQEC
;
A
#
# COMPACT_ATOMS: atom_id res chain seq x y z
N ALA A 1 -12.91 18.82 4.41
CA ALA A 1 -11.93 19.92 4.23
C ALA A 1 -10.74 19.53 3.35
N ALA A 2 -9.88 18.52 3.70
CA ALA A 2 -8.68 18.16 2.91
C ALA A 2 -9.02 17.71 1.47
N ILE A 3 -10.03 16.86 1.29
CA ILE A 3 -10.51 16.39 -0.01
C ILE A 3 -11.01 17.56 -0.86
N GLU A 4 -11.76 18.48 -0.30
CA GLU A 4 -12.27 19.67 -0.99
C GLU A 4 -11.12 20.58 -1.44
N ALA A 5 -10.14 20.82 -0.56
CA ALA A 5 -8.96 21.60 -0.89
C ALA A 5 -8.15 20.95 -2.02
N ALA A 6 -7.97 19.62 -2.00
CA ALA A 6 -7.29 18.88 -3.05
C ALA A 6 -8.03 18.99 -4.40
N MET A 7 -9.35 18.87 -4.41
CA MET A 7 -10.17 19.01 -5.62
C MET A 7 -10.10 20.40 -6.25
N HIS A 8 -9.94 21.44 -5.44
CA HIS A 8 -9.76 22.81 -5.93
C HIS A 8 -8.34 23.13 -6.41
N ALA A 9 -7.35 22.29 -6.06
CA ALA A 9 -5.96 22.46 -6.46
C ALA A 9 -5.61 21.52 -7.64
N ASN A 10 -4.98 20.40 -7.37
CA ASN A 10 -4.45 19.46 -8.36
C ASN A 10 -5.00 18.05 -8.23
N SER A 11 -6.04 17.85 -7.45
CA SER A 11 -6.66 16.56 -7.12
C SER A 11 -5.73 15.56 -6.43
N ASN A 12 -4.57 16.00 -5.94
CA ASN A 12 -3.63 15.13 -5.22
C ASN A 12 -3.85 15.20 -3.71
N ILE A 13 -3.76 14.03 -3.07
CA ILE A 13 -3.84 13.87 -1.63
C ILE A 13 -2.78 12.88 -1.16
N PHE A 14 -2.22 13.10 0.03
CA PHE A 14 -1.32 12.14 0.65
C PHE A 14 -2.08 11.25 1.62
N LEU A 15 -2.09 9.95 1.35
CA LEU A 15 -2.72 8.95 2.19
C LEU A 15 -1.66 8.26 3.04
N ILE A 16 -1.87 8.29 4.34
CA ILE A 16 -0.96 7.69 5.32
C ILE A 16 -1.77 7.02 6.43
N ALA A 17 -1.33 5.83 6.85
CA ALA A 17 -2.01 5.09 7.89
C ALA A 17 -1.61 5.57 9.29
N GLN A 18 -2.57 5.50 10.22
CA GLN A 18 -2.35 5.67 11.64
C GLN A 18 -1.87 4.35 12.25
N LYS A 19 -1.04 4.44 13.29
CA LYS A 19 -0.62 3.27 14.07
C LYS A 19 -1.75 2.72 14.92
N ASP A 20 -2.60 3.61 15.42
CA ASP A 20 -3.83 3.28 16.12
C ASP A 20 -5.01 4.01 15.46
N MET A 21 -5.96 3.22 14.94
CA MET A 21 -7.13 3.77 14.23
C MET A 21 -8.10 4.53 15.15
N GLU A 22 -8.03 4.32 16.47
CA GLU A 22 -8.89 5.00 17.45
C GLU A 22 -8.40 6.41 17.81
N THR A 23 -7.22 6.81 17.38
CA THR A 23 -6.69 8.16 17.61
C THR A 23 -7.48 9.19 16.80
N GLU A 24 -8.25 10.04 17.46
CA GLU A 24 -9.10 11.04 16.79
C GLU A 24 -8.31 12.21 16.20
N GLU A 25 -7.28 12.68 16.90
CA GLU A 25 -6.40 13.79 16.48
C GLU A 25 -4.95 13.31 16.37
N PRO A 26 -4.58 12.64 15.27
CA PRO A 26 -3.24 12.08 15.13
C PRO A 26 -2.17 13.17 14.96
N THR A 27 -1.07 12.99 15.68
CA THR A 27 0.18 13.73 15.49
C THR A 27 1.12 12.96 14.55
N ALA A 28 2.25 13.55 14.17
CA ALA A 28 3.24 12.88 13.34
C ALA A 28 3.75 11.56 13.96
N GLN A 29 3.75 11.44 15.28
CA GLN A 29 4.18 10.21 15.99
C GLN A 29 3.16 9.07 15.90
N ASP A 30 1.89 9.41 15.70
CA ASP A 30 0.78 8.46 15.59
C ASP A 30 0.63 7.90 14.17
N LEU A 31 1.36 8.48 13.22
CA LEU A 31 1.37 8.06 11.81
C LEU A 31 2.56 7.15 11.51
N TYR A 32 2.39 6.27 10.53
CA TYR A 32 3.51 5.56 9.94
C TYR A 32 4.43 6.50 9.14
N ALA A 33 5.65 6.08 8.87
CA ALA A 33 6.62 6.93 8.19
C ALA A 33 6.39 7.04 6.67
N TYR A 34 5.73 6.07 6.06
CA TYR A 34 5.50 6.00 4.62
C TYR A 34 4.02 5.96 4.30
N GLY A 35 3.64 6.72 3.30
CA GLY A 35 2.31 6.75 2.72
C GLY A 35 2.37 6.83 1.20
N VAL A 36 1.23 7.14 0.57
CA VAL A 36 1.07 7.17 -0.89
C VAL A 36 0.48 8.50 -1.32
N ILE A 37 1.18 9.20 -2.21
CA ILE A 37 0.63 10.32 -2.96
C ILE A 37 -0.37 9.74 -3.95
N SER A 38 -1.62 10.16 -3.86
CA SER A 38 -2.73 9.63 -4.63
C SER A 38 -3.48 10.74 -5.33
N GLU A 39 -4.09 10.41 -6.46
CA GLU A 39 -4.98 11.30 -7.21
C GLU A 39 -6.43 10.96 -6.89
N ILE A 40 -7.24 11.97 -6.57
CA ILE A 40 -8.67 11.82 -6.38
C ILE A 40 -9.33 11.74 -7.76
N LYS A 41 -9.95 10.60 -8.05
CA LYS A 41 -10.67 10.37 -9.32
C LYS A 41 -12.15 10.73 -9.22
N GLN A 42 -12.78 10.44 -8.10
CA GLN A 42 -14.20 10.68 -7.90
C GLN A 42 -14.50 10.92 -6.42
N VAL A 43 -15.40 11.84 -6.18
CA VAL A 43 -15.96 12.13 -4.85
C VAL A 43 -17.47 11.97 -4.92
N LEU A 44 -18.02 11.09 -4.07
CA LEU A 44 -19.46 10.89 -3.93
C LEU A 44 -19.90 11.28 -2.53
N ARG A 45 -20.72 12.30 -2.41
CA ARG A 45 -21.35 12.65 -1.14
C ARG A 45 -22.56 11.72 -0.91
N VAL A 46 -22.46 10.90 0.13
CA VAL A 46 -23.49 9.93 0.51
C VAL A 46 -24.48 10.55 1.49
N SER A 47 -23.99 11.38 2.43
CA SER A 47 -24.77 12.15 3.39
C SER A 47 -24.00 13.43 3.78
N GLU A 48 -24.52 14.21 4.72
CA GLU A 48 -23.83 15.42 5.21
C GLU A 48 -22.46 15.09 5.81
N ASP A 49 -22.34 13.95 6.51
CA ASP A 49 -21.14 13.53 7.22
C ASP A 49 -20.36 12.43 6.53
N LEU A 50 -20.88 11.84 5.43
CA LEU A 50 -20.25 10.70 4.77
C LEU A 50 -19.93 10.99 3.31
N VAL A 51 -18.66 10.90 2.99
CA VAL A 51 -18.12 11.07 1.63
C VAL A 51 -17.36 9.81 1.23
N LYS A 52 -17.71 9.25 0.07
CA LYS A 52 -16.92 8.18 -0.58
C LYS A 52 -15.99 8.79 -1.61
N VAL A 53 -14.75 8.38 -1.58
CA VAL A 53 -13.70 8.90 -2.47
C VAL A 53 -13.05 7.75 -3.19
N LEU A 54 -12.99 7.83 -4.52
CA LEU A 54 -12.19 6.94 -5.34
C LEU A 54 -10.84 7.61 -5.57
N VAL A 55 -9.76 6.93 -5.19
CA VAL A 55 -8.38 7.41 -5.34
C VAL A 55 -7.54 6.44 -6.13
N GLU A 56 -6.55 6.96 -6.84
CA GLU A 56 -5.52 6.19 -7.53
C GLU A 56 -4.17 6.50 -6.91
N GLY A 57 -3.49 5.49 -6.36
CA GLY A 57 -2.12 5.64 -5.85
C GLY A 57 -1.14 5.94 -6.99
N LYS A 58 -0.35 6.99 -6.83
CA LYS A 58 0.64 7.42 -7.84
C LYS A 58 2.06 7.09 -7.43
N SER A 59 2.47 7.45 -6.23
CA SER A 59 3.83 7.24 -5.76
C SER A 59 3.92 7.14 -4.25
N ARG A 60 4.84 6.32 -3.79
CA ARG A 60 5.20 6.22 -2.38
C ARG A 60 6.01 7.44 -1.95
N ALA A 61 5.73 7.95 -0.76
CA ALA A 61 6.49 9.04 -0.17
C ALA A 61 6.69 8.83 1.33
N LYS A 62 7.75 9.43 1.85
CA LYS A 62 8.06 9.46 3.28
C LYS A 62 7.56 10.75 3.89
N LEU A 63 6.85 10.65 5.01
CA LEU A 63 6.47 11.79 5.82
C LEU A 63 7.70 12.44 6.44
N LEU A 64 7.85 13.76 6.27
CA LEU A 64 8.89 14.57 6.90
C LEU A 64 8.33 15.37 8.06
N ASP A 65 7.21 16.04 7.87
CA ASP A 65 6.56 16.87 8.86
C ASP A 65 5.05 16.89 8.65
N LEU A 66 4.30 17.20 9.72
CA LEU A 66 2.85 17.29 9.72
C LEU A 66 2.45 18.64 10.32
N ASP A 67 1.72 19.44 9.55
CA ASP A 67 1.13 20.71 9.99
C ASP A 67 -0.38 20.55 10.25
N ALA A 68 -0.76 20.73 11.50
CA ALA A 68 -2.14 20.69 11.97
C ALA A 68 -2.71 22.09 12.27
N SER A 69 -2.00 23.17 11.94
CA SER A 69 -2.41 24.56 12.25
C SER A 69 -3.58 25.07 11.40
N GLY A 70 -3.82 24.45 10.25
CA GLY A 70 -4.86 24.84 9.30
C GLY A 70 -6.21 24.15 9.54
N LYS A 71 -7.11 24.28 8.57
CA LYS A 71 -8.45 23.66 8.59
C LYS A 71 -8.41 22.14 8.37
N TYR A 72 -7.29 21.61 7.92
CA TYR A 72 -7.03 20.19 7.67
C TYR A 72 -5.54 19.92 7.84
N LEU A 73 -5.20 18.65 8.01
CA LEU A 73 -3.81 18.20 8.12
C LEU A 73 -3.08 18.39 6.79
N GLN A 74 -1.92 19.02 6.83
CA GLN A 74 -0.99 19.14 5.70
C GLN A 74 0.30 18.43 6.04
N ALA A 75 0.92 17.80 5.05
CA ALA A 75 2.14 17.05 5.25
C ALA A 75 3.24 17.50 4.28
N ASP A 76 4.44 17.67 4.79
CA ASP A 76 5.64 17.74 3.99
C ASP A 76 6.13 16.31 3.75
N VAL A 77 6.27 15.92 2.49
CA VAL A 77 6.64 14.58 2.07
C VAL A 77 7.79 14.58 1.09
N ARG A 78 8.59 13.53 1.12
CA ARG A 78 9.66 13.30 0.16
C ARG A 78 9.35 12.05 -0.65
N PRO A 79 9.39 12.11 -2.00
CA PRO A 79 9.28 10.93 -2.84
C PRO A 79 10.26 9.83 -2.39
N ALA A 80 9.77 8.61 -2.30
CA ALA A 80 10.53 7.46 -1.83
C ALA A 80 10.30 6.26 -2.75
N PRO A 81 10.81 6.31 -4.00
CA PRO A 81 10.63 5.22 -4.96
C PRO A 81 11.29 3.94 -4.45
N VAL A 82 10.67 2.80 -4.78
CA VAL A 82 11.23 1.49 -4.45
C VAL A 82 12.39 1.18 -5.38
N ARG A 83 13.51 0.75 -4.80
CA ARG A 83 14.67 0.34 -5.58
C ARG A 83 14.39 -0.96 -6.33
N GLY A 84 14.81 -1.00 -7.59
CA GLY A 84 14.74 -2.18 -8.45
C GLY A 84 15.59 -3.34 -7.96
N VAL A 85 15.57 -4.40 -8.73
CA VAL A 85 16.38 -5.61 -8.48
C VAL A 85 17.79 -5.38 -9.02
N ALA A 86 18.78 -5.41 -8.14
CA ALA A 86 20.18 -5.35 -8.53
C ALA A 86 20.61 -6.63 -9.30
N PRO A 87 21.57 -6.55 -10.23
CA PRO A 87 21.97 -7.71 -11.05
C PRO A 87 22.37 -8.96 -10.26
N ASP A 88 23.07 -8.78 -9.16
CA ASP A 88 23.50 -9.85 -8.24
C ASP A 88 22.35 -10.47 -7.43
N LYS A 89 21.19 -9.81 -7.39
CA LYS A 89 19.99 -10.26 -6.68
C LYS A 89 18.92 -10.91 -7.59
N ARG A 90 19.16 -11.00 -8.89
CA ARG A 90 18.17 -11.52 -9.86
C ARG A 90 17.74 -12.95 -9.55
N THR A 91 18.71 -13.87 -9.41
CA THR A 91 18.41 -15.27 -9.11
C THR A 91 17.67 -15.45 -7.79
N GLN A 92 18.07 -14.71 -6.77
CA GLN A 92 17.39 -14.71 -5.48
C GLN A 92 15.94 -14.20 -5.63
N THR A 93 15.74 -13.13 -6.40
CA THR A 93 14.41 -12.55 -6.63
C THR A 93 13.49 -13.51 -7.41
N GLU A 94 14.03 -14.20 -8.41
CA GLU A 94 13.28 -15.23 -9.16
C GLU A 94 12.87 -16.40 -8.25
N ALA A 95 13.75 -16.82 -7.34
CA ALA A 95 13.44 -17.84 -6.34
C ALA A 95 12.34 -17.36 -5.37
N LEU A 96 12.38 -16.09 -4.94
CA LEU A 96 11.34 -15.48 -4.10
C LEU A 96 9.99 -15.44 -4.80
N VAL A 97 9.95 -15.06 -6.08
CA VAL A 97 8.71 -15.06 -6.88
C VAL A 97 8.11 -16.46 -6.94
N ARG A 98 8.94 -17.48 -7.17
CA ARG A 98 8.49 -18.88 -7.19
C ARG A 98 7.91 -19.30 -5.84
N SER A 99 8.64 -19.05 -4.74
CA SER A 99 8.17 -19.38 -3.40
C SER A 99 6.90 -18.64 -3.01
N LEU A 100 6.72 -17.39 -3.49
CA LEU A 100 5.48 -16.64 -3.29
C LEU A 100 4.30 -17.29 -4.01
N LYS A 101 4.49 -17.76 -5.23
CA LYS A 101 3.43 -18.46 -5.99
C LYS A 101 3.04 -19.77 -5.32
N GLU A 102 4.02 -20.57 -4.87
CA GLU A 102 3.78 -21.80 -4.13
C GLU A 102 3.00 -21.52 -2.83
N CYS A 103 3.42 -20.52 -2.07
CA CYS A 103 2.71 -20.10 -0.86
C CYS A 103 1.30 -19.55 -1.17
N PHE A 104 1.12 -18.87 -2.30
CA PHE A 104 -0.18 -18.38 -2.73
C PHE A 104 -1.15 -19.51 -3.08
N GLU A 105 -0.68 -20.57 -3.73
CA GLU A 105 -1.49 -21.76 -4.00
C GLU A 105 -1.99 -22.40 -2.69
N GLU A 106 -1.14 -22.47 -1.66
CA GLU A 106 -1.53 -22.92 -0.33
C GLU A 106 -2.56 -21.98 0.31
N TYR A 107 -2.31 -20.67 0.26
CA TYR A 107 -3.20 -19.63 0.79
C TYR A 107 -4.61 -19.70 0.17
N LEU A 108 -4.74 -20.02 -1.11
CA LEU A 108 -6.02 -20.16 -1.78
C LEU A 108 -6.91 -21.25 -1.17
N SER A 109 -6.31 -22.30 -0.60
CA SER A 109 -7.07 -23.38 0.05
C SER A 109 -7.80 -22.89 1.33
N TYR A 110 -7.28 -21.85 1.97
CA TYR A 110 -7.87 -21.23 3.17
C TYR A 110 -8.69 -19.97 2.85
N SER A 111 -8.58 -19.44 1.62
CA SER A 111 -9.19 -18.16 1.22
C SER A 111 -9.98 -18.28 -0.08
N PRO A 112 -11.05 -19.11 -0.13
CA PRO A 112 -11.79 -19.41 -1.35
C PRO A 112 -12.56 -18.21 -1.94
N GLN A 113 -12.70 -17.09 -1.18
CA GLN A 113 -13.38 -15.87 -1.59
C GLN A 113 -12.55 -14.99 -2.53
N ILE A 114 -11.28 -15.32 -2.79
CA ILE A 114 -10.45 -14.56 -3.73
C ILE A 114 -10.99 -14.74 -5.15
N SER A 115 -11.17 -13.62 -5.85
CA SER A 115 -11.73 -13.65 -7.21
C SER A 115 -10.79 -14.35 -8.20
N LYS A 116 -11.38 -15.00 -9.20
CA LYS A 116 -10.63 -15.70 -10.26
C LYS A 116 -9.68 -14.78 -11.02
N ASP A 117 -10.05 -13.50 -11.18
CA ASP A 117 -9.22 -12.50 -11.85
C ASP A 117 -7.97 -12.19 -11.05
N VAL A 118 -8.08 -12.08 -9.72
CA VAL A 118 -6.92 -11.91 -8.83
C VAL A 118 -5.99 -13.12 -8.92
N VAL A 119 -6.53 -14.34 -8.86
CA VAL A 119 -5.76 -15.58 -9.00
C VAL A 119 -5.02 -15.60 -10.34
N TYR A 120 -5.74 -15.33 -11.44
CA TYR A 120 -5.15 -15.31 -12.77
C TYR A 120 -4.00 -14.31 -12.88
N ASN A 121 -4.19 -13.08 -12.41
CA ASN A 121 -3.19 -12.03 -12.48
C ASN A 121 -1.91 -12.36 -11.68
N ILE A 122 -2.05 -13.02 -10.54
CA ILE A 122 -0.91 -13.45 -9.73
C ILE A 122 -0.16 -14.61 -10.39
N VAL A 123 -0.88 -15.63 -10.80
CA VAL A 123 -0.27 -16.86 -11.38
C VAL A 123 0.41 -16.56 -12.70
N SER A 124 -0.19 -15.72 -13.55
CA SER A 124 0.32 -15.41 -14.89
C SER A 124 1.50 -14.44 -14.92
N SER A 125 1.75 -13.70 -13.84
CA SER A 125 2.83 -12.70 -13.80
C SER A 125 4.10 -13.26 -13.14
N ASP A 126 5.26 -12.99 -13.74
CA ASP A 126 6.58 -13.20 -13.14
C ASP A 126 7.30 -11.88 -12.84
N ASN A 127 6.60 -10.75 -12.99
CA ASN A 127 7.15 -9.42 -12.70
C ASN A 127 7.23 -9.19 -11.17
N PRO A 128 8.44 -9.09 -10.59
CA PRO A 128 8.60 -8.97 -9.14
C PRO A 128 8.05 -7.65 -8.58
N LEU A 129 8.16 -6.54 -9.31
CA LEU A 129 7.56 -5.27 -8.90
C LEU A 129 6.03 -5.39 -8.86
N TYR A 130 5.44 -5.86 -9.96
CA TYR A 130 4.00 -6.05 -10.05
C TYR A 130 3.45 -6.92 -8.91
N LEU A 131 4.06 -8.08 -8.66
CA LEU A 131 3.63 -8.98 -7.59
C LEU A 131 3.78 -8.35 -6.21
N SER A 132 4.87 -7.58 -5.98
CA SER A 132 5.11 -6.90 -4.70
C SER A 132 4.07 -5.82 -4.37
N GLU A 133 3.37 -5.31 -5.37
CA GLU A 133 2.31 -4.30 -5.22
C GLU A 133 0.91 -4.90 -5.30
N TYR A 134 0.70 -5.77 -6.28
CA TYR A 134 -0.62 -6.35 -6.57
C TYR A 134 -1.09 -7.34 -5.49
N MET A 135 -0.20 -8.22 -5.02
CA MET A 135 -0.57 -9.22 -4.03
C MET A 135 -1.02 -8.58 -2.70
N PRO A 136 -0.25 -7.67 -2.06
CA PRO A 136 -0.70 -7.04 -0.82
C PRO A 136 -1.99 -6.23 -0.96
N ALA A 137 -2.23 -5.64 -2.14
CA ALA A 137 -3.45 -4.87 -2.40
C ALA A 137 -4.71 -5.74 -2.49
N ASN A 138 -4.59 -6.99 -2.96
CA ASN A 138 -5.71 -7.87 -3.27
C ASN A 138 -5.88 -9.06 -2.32
N LEU A 139 -4.91 -9.32 -1.45
CA LEU A 139 -5.00 -10.36 -0.43
C LEU A 139 -5.59 -9.82 0.88
N LEU A 140 -6.21 -10.71 1.65
CA LEU A 140 -6.83 -10.38 2.94
C LEU A 140 -5.78 -10.37 4.06
N LEU A 141 -4.85 -9.43 3.97
CA LEU A 141 -3.82 -9.22 4.97
C LEU A 141 -4.23 -8.11 5.95
N LYS A 142 -3.72 -8.15 7.16
CA LYS A 142 -3.89 -7.08 8.14
C LYS A 142 -3.26 -5.78 7.62
N TYR A 143 -3.82 -4.63 7.99
CA TYR A 143 -3.30 -3.34 7.49
C TYR A 143 -1.87 -3.08 7.97
N GLU A 144 -1.50 -3.52 9.17
CA GLU A 144 -0.15 -3.42 9.72
C GLU A 144 0.86 -4.19 8.85
N ASP A 145 0.49 -5.38 8.39
CA ASP A 145 1.33 -6.20 7.50
C ASP A 145 1.47 -5.56 6.13
N LYS A 146 0.38 -5.03 5.57
CA LYS A 146 0.42 -4.25 4.33
C LYS A 146 1.33 -3.03 4.47
N GLN A 147 1.28 -2.35 5.60
CA GLN A 147 2.13 -1.21 5.90
C GLN A 147 3.61 -1.61 6.01
N THR A 148 3.92 -2.74 6.65
CA THR A 148 5.32 -3.23 6.72
C THR A 148 5.89 -3.54 5.35
N ILE A 149 5.09 -4.10 4.43
CA ILE A 149 5.49 -4.33 3.04
C ILE A 149 5.69 -3.01 2.29
N LEU A 150 4.78 -2.05 2.46
CA LEU A 150 4.85 -0.72 1.84
C LEU A 150 6.15 0.02 2.23
N GLN A 151 6.60 -0.13 3.46
CA GLN A 151 7.79 0.54 4.00
C GLN A 151 9.10 0.00 3.46
N GLU A 152 9.13 -1.22 2.93
CA GLU A 152 10.34 -1.81 2.37
C GLU A 152 10.86 -1.02 1.15
N ASN A 153 12.17 -0.78 1.12
CA ASN A 153 12.78 0.16 0.18
C ASN A 153 13.30 -0.50 -1.11
N SER A 154 13.19 -1.81 -1.25
CA SER A 154 13.59 -2.54 -2.45
C SER A 154 12.59 -3.62 -2.81
N ILE A 155 12.54 -3.99 -4.10
CA ILE A 155 11.68 -5.07 -4.56
C ILE A 155 11.99 -6.39 -3.86
N PRO A 156 13.25 -6.85 -3.74
CA PRO A 156 13.54 -8.09 -3.03
C PRO A 156 13.06 -8.09 -1.58
N SER A 157 13.32 -7.00 -0.83
CA SER A 157 12.87 -6.88 0.57
C SER A 157 11.35 -6.93 0.70
N ARG A 158 10.61 -6.31 -0.24
CA ARG A 158 9.15 -6.40 -0.28
C ARG A 158 8.66 -7.82 -0.47
N LEU A 159 9.26 -8.57 -1.41
CA LEU A 159 8.91 -9.95 -1.68
C LEU A 159 9.22 -10.86 -0.48
N GLU A 160 10.38 -10.67 0.16
CA GLU A 160 10.74 -11.39 1.39
C GLU A 160 9.72 -11.13 2.52
N LYS A 161 9.35 -9.88 2.72
CA LYS A 161 8.37 -9.50 3.74
C LYS A 161 6.99 -10.06 3.42
N LEU A 162 6.57 -9.97 2.17
CA LEU A 162 5.29 -10.53 1.71
C LEU A 162 5.25 -12.04 1.92
N LEU A 163 6.31 -12.76 1.57
CA LEU A 163 6.40 -14.21 1.78
C LEU A 163 6.32 -14.58 3.26
N LEU A 164 6.99 -13.79 4.12
CA LEU A 164 6.93 -14.00 5.56
C LEU A 164 5.50 -13.82 6.11
N VAL A 165 4.83 -12.75 5.71
CA VAL A 165 3.45 -12.46 6.11
C VAL A 165 2.50 -13.56 5.63
N MET A 166 2.59 -13.97 4.36
CA MET A 166 1.74 -15.01 3.81
C MET A 166 1.91 -16.35 4.51
N ARG A 167 3.14 -16.73 4.88
CA ARG A 167 3.39 -17.95 5.67
C ARG A 167 2.81 -17.93 7.08
N GLN A 168 2.53 -16.75 7.63
CA GLN A 168 1.87 -16.62 8.93
C GLN A 168 0.35 -16.77 8.82
N GLU A 169 -0.21 -16.57 7.64
CA GLU A 169 -1.64 -16.70 7.35
C GLU A 169 -2.02 -18.13 6.87
N CYS A 170 -1.05 -18.95 6.50
CA CYS A 170 -1.22 -20.37 6.18
C CYS A 170 -0.98 -21.24 7.41
#